data_0ecd5002cc869566071dfdd399796572
#
_entry.id   0ecd5002cc869566071dfdd399796572
#
_cell.length_a   1.000
_cell.length_b   1.000
_cell.length_c   1.000
_cell.angle_alpha   90.00
_cell.angle_beta   90.00
_cell.angle_gamma   90.00
#
_symmetry.space_group_name_H-M   'P 1'
#
loop_
_entity.id
_entity.type
_entity.pdbx_description
1 polymer ?
#
loop_
_entity_poly.entity_id
_entity_poly.type
_entity_poly.pdbx_seq_one_letter_code
_entity_poly.pdbx_strand_id
1 'polypeptide(L)'
;LWKLLLLHQTSDQSAKKITRKQGILLLRHNKRAKLIAMNADALIFAADSALRTLFAKPRASRPMPRPQNLLQQQADGQMLAPPAPPELSEAERSLSAALMRVNHVGEICAQALYTGQALASQDPALRAKLDAACREETDHLSWTLERLEQLNSRPSLLNPIWYAGSFAIGYAAGKLGGDKLSLGFVVETENQVEAHLAGHMSRLPANDLASKAIVAQMKTDEAAHARMAQKLGAAELPEPVKRLMGASAKVMTSVAHHI
;
A
#
# COMPACT_ATOMS: atom_id res chain seq x y z
N LEU A 1 -32.81 64.31 -23.14
CA LEU A 1 -33.09 63.37 -22.00
C LEU A 1 -32.78 61.93 -22.41
N TRP A 2 -33.18 61.47 -23.58
CA TRP A 2 -32.99 60.07 -24.02
C TRP A 2 -31.53 59.66 -24.22
N LYS A 3 -30.64 60.52 -24.69
CA LYS A 3 -29.20 60.24 -24.82
C LYS A 3 -28.49 60.09 -23.49
N LEU A 4 -28.92 60.77 -22.43
CA LEU A 4 -28.32 60.63 -21.08
C LEU A 4 -28.71 59.31 -20.40
N LEU A 5 -29.92 58.82 -20.62
CA LEU A 5 -30.40 57.52 -20.11
C LEU A 5 -29.66 56.33 -20.78
N LEU A 6 -29.40 56.40 -22.07
CA LEU A 6 -28.64 55.37 -22.79
C LEU A 6 -27.15 55.30 -22.36
N LEU A 7 -26.54 56.45 -22.08
CA LEU A 7 -25.17 56.50 -21.57
C LEU A 7 -25.03 55.94 -20.15
N HIS A 8 -26.05 56.10 -19.32
CA HIS A 8 -26.08 55.57 -17.95
C HIS A 8 -26.27 54.04 -17.94
N GLN A 9 -27.11 53.49 -18.83
CA GLN A 9 -27.32 52.04 -18.96
C GLN A 9 -26.08 51.31 -19.52
N THR A 10 -25.36 51.91 -20.46
CA THR A 10 -24.14 51.31 -21.00
C THR A 10 -22.96 51.33 -20.02
N SER A 11 -22.86 52.36 -19.17
CA SER A 11 -21.85 52.44 -18.10
C SER A 11 -22.08 51.41 -17.02
N ASP A 12 -23.35 51.20 -16.59
CA ASP A 12 -23.70 50.23 -15.56
C ASP A 12 -23.47 48.76 -16.04
N GLN A 13 -23.79 48.47 -17.31
CA GLN A 13 -23.50 47.14 -17.89
C GLN A 13 -22.01 46.87 -18.06
N SER A 14 -21.20 47.88 -18.38
CA SER A 14 -19.75 47.73 -18.47
C SER A 14 -19.13 47.52 -17.09
N ALA A 15 -19.56 48.26 -16.07
CA ALA A 15 -19.09 48.10 -14.70
C ALA A 15 -19.45 46.70 -14.15
N LYS A 16 -20.69 46.23 -14.39
CA LYS A 16 -21.13 44.87 -13.99
C LYS A 16 -20.36 43.75 -14.71
N LYS A 17 -19.99 43.97 -15.98
CA LYS A 17 -19.13 43.03 -16.74
C LYS A 17 -17.69 42.96 -16.23
N ILE A 18 -17.14 44.09 -15.81
CA ILE A 18 -15.78 44.18 -15.27
C ILE A 18 -15.70 43.49 -13.90
N THR A 19 -16.63 43.76 -12.99
CA THR A 19 -16.71 43.12 -11.68
C THR A 19 -16.95 41.63 -11.78
N ARG A 20 -17.76 41.15 -12.73
CA ARG A 20 -17.96 39.71 -12.99
C ARG A 20 -16.72 39.03 -13.52
N LYS A 21 -15.95 39.64 -14.43
CA LYS A 21 -14.67 39.14 -14.91
C LYS A 21 -13.61 39.06 -13.81
N GLN A 22 -13.54 40.09 -12.96
CA GLN A 22 -12.62 40.11 -11.82
C GLN A 22 -12.99 39.05 -10.79
N GLY A 23 -14.25 38.84 -10.48
CA GLY A 23 -14.73 37.78 -9.60
C GLY A 23 -14.40 36.36 -10.14
N ILE A 24 -14.57 36.15 -11.45
CA ILE A 24 -14.20 34.87 -12.11
C ILE A 24 -12.68 34.65 -12.08
N LEU A 25 -11.89 35.70 -12.27
CA LEU A 25 -10.44 35.63 -12.24
C LEU A 25 -9.93 35.30 -10.82
N LEU A 26 -10.49 35.95 -9.80
CA LEU A 26 -10.18 35.67 -8.39
C LEU A 26 -10.58 34.24 -7.99
N LEU A 27 -11.74 33.76 -8.43
CA LEU A 27 -12.17 32.37 -8.19
C LEU A 27 -11.25 31.35 -8.87
N ARG A 28 -10.81 31.64 -10.09
CA ARG A 28 -9.83 30.79 -10.81
C ARG A 28 -8.45 30.81 -10.14
N HIS A 29 -8.03 31.96 -9.66
CA HIS A 29 -6.73 32.09 -8.96
C HIS A 29 -6.77 31.34 -7.61
N ASN A 30 -7.84 31.48 -6.87
CA ASN A 30 -8.04 30.78 -5.59
C ASN A 30 -8.16 29.26 -5.78
N LYS A 31 -8.85 28.78 -6.83
CA LYS A 31 -8.90 27.36 -7.18
C LYS A 31 -7.52 26.83 -7.58
N ARG A 32 -6.75 27.58 -8.38
CA ARG A 32 -5.36 27.19 -8.73
C ARG A 32 -4.44 27.15 -7.53
N ALA A 33 -4.47 28.15 -6.66
CA ALA A 33 -3.69 28.20 -5.44
C ALA A 33 -4.03 27.02 -4.53
N LYS A 34 -5.33 26.72 -4.34
CA LYS A 34 -5.78 25.56 -3.55
C LYS A 34 -5.35 24.23 -4.17
N LEU A 35 -5.38 24.10 -5.50
CA LEU A 35 -4.94 22.90 -6.20
C LEU A 35 -3.42 22.70 -6.09
N ILE A 36 -2.64 23.79 -6.17
CA ILE A 36 -1.18 23.75 -6.02
C ILE A 36 -0.83 23.35 -4.56
N ALA A 37 -1.48 23.92 -3.57
CA ALA A 37 -1.28 23.58 -2.16
C ALA A 37 -1.63 22.11 -1.90
N MET A 38 -2.78 21.62 -2.37
CA MET A 38 -3.17 20.21 -2.24
C MET A 38 -2.17 19.25 -2.91
N ASN A 39 -1.59 19.63 -4.05
CA ASN A 39 -0.55 18.82 -4.70
C ASN A 39 0.77 18.83 -3.91
N ALA A 40 1.14 19.96 -3.31
CA ALA A 40 2.34 20.05 -2.47
C ALA A 40 2.20 19.19 -1.21
N ASP A 41 1.07 19.26 -0.51
CA ASP A 41 0.79 18.44 0.68
C ASP A 41 0.83 16.94 0.35
N ALA A 42 0.24 16.54 -0.78
CA ALA A 42 0.24 15.16 -1.22
C ALA A 42 1.66 14.66 -1.57
N LEU A 43 2.49 15.51 -2.17
CA LEU A 43 3.90 15.18 -2.46
C LEU A 43 4.72 15.08 -1.17
N ILE A 44 4.53 15.99 -0.21
CA ILE A 44 5.19 15.94 1.09
C ILE A 44 4.81 14.66 1.83
N PHE A 45 3.51 14.30 1.81
CA PHE A 45 3.03 13.06 2.41
C PHE A 45 3.66 11.82 1.75
N ALA A 46 3.72 11.78 0.42
CA ALA A 46 4.34 10.67 -0.30
C ALA A 46 5.85 10.56 -0.01
N ALA A 47 6.56 11.68 0.12
CA ALA A 47 7.97 11.71 0.49
C ALA A 47 8.19 11.26 1.95
N ASP A 48 7.36 11.73 2.89
CA ASP A 48 7.40 11.28 4.29
C ASP A 48 7.12 9.78 4.41
N SER A 49 6.09 9.28 3.69
CA SER A 49 5.79 7.84 3.62
C SER A 49 6.99 7.04 3.12
N ALA A 50 7.64 7.47 2.04
CA ALA A 50 8.83 6.80 1.50
C ALA A 50 9.99 6.76 2.51
N LEU A 51 10.28 7.89 3.16
CA LEU A 51 11.34 7.97 4.16
C LEU A 51 11.06 7.08 5.37
N ARG A 52 9.81 7.06 5.86
CA ARG A 52 9.41 6.20 6.98
C ARG A 52 9.51 4.73 6.61
N THR A 53 8.97 4.33 5.46
CA THR A 53 8.98 2.94 5.00
C THR A 53 10.40 2.40 4.82
N LEU A 54 11.33 3.22 4.30
CA LEU A 54 12.67 2.77 3.96
C LEU A 54 13.69 2.90 5.10
N PHE A 55 13.55 3.91 5.97
CA PHE A 55 14.63 4.30 6.88
C PHE A 55 14.20 4.41 8.35
N ALA A 56 12.90 4.42 8.66
CA ALA A 56 12.45 4.41 10.03
C ALA A 56 12.15 2.98 10.49
N LYS A 57 12.31 2.70 11.81
CA LYS A 57 11.80 1.45 12.38
C LYS A 57 10.27 1.51 12.42
N PRO A 58 9.57 0.62 11.68
CA PRO A 58 8.11 0.63 11.65
C PRO A 58 7.53 0.33 13.04
N ARG A 59 6.40 0.94 13.35
CA ARG A 59 5.69 0.73 14.63
C ARG A 59 4.31 0.15 14.31
N ALA A 60 4.12 -1.10 14.69
CA ALA A 60 2.84 -1.76 14.53
C ALA A 60 1.79 -1.15 15.47
N SER A 61 0.56 -1.04 14.99
CA SER A 61 -0.64 -0.70 15.76
C SER A 61 -1.24 -1.93 16.44
N ARG A 62 -1.08 -3.10 15.81
CA ARG A 62 -1.51 -4.41 16.30
C ARG A 62 -0.32 -5.20 16.85
N PRO A 63 -0.51 -6.03 17.88
CA PRO A 63 0.55 -6.90 18.37
C PRO A 63 0.98 -7.91 17.30
N MET A 64 2.26 -8.27 17.30
CA MET A 64 2.77 -9.33 16.41
C MET A 64 2.05 -10.66 16.69
N PRO A 65 1.57 -11.36 15.65
CA PRO A 65 0.92 -12.67 15.78
C PRO A 65 1.80 -13.68 16.50
N ARG A 66 1.22 -14.42 17.44
CA ARG A 66 1.93 -15.42 18.24
C ARG A 66 1.47 -16.83 17.89
N PRO A 67 2.30 -17.86 18.10
CA PRO A 67 1.97 -19.25 17.81
C PRO A 67 0.68 -19.74 18.52
N GLN A 68 0.38 -19.23 19.69
CA GLN A 68 -0.84 -19.56 20.44
C GLN A 68 -2.12 -19.24 19.68
N ASN A 69 -2.10 -18.21 18.83
CA ASN A 69 -3.25 -17.82 18.02
C ASN A 69 -3.55 -18.87 16.92
N LEU A 70 -2.54 -19.59 16.43
CA LEU A 70 -2.73 -20.71 15.50
C LEU A 70 -3.32 -21.94 16.19
N LEU A 71 -2.91 -22.19 17.43
CA LEU A 71 -3.40 -23.34 18.21
C LEU A 71 -4.84 -23.13 18.70
N GLN A 72 -5.23 -21.88 19.02
CA GLN A 72 -6.62 -21.54 19.40
C GLN A 72 -7.60 -21.63 18.22
N GLN A 73 -7.14 -21.45 17.00
CA GLN A 73 -7.97 -21.69 15.80
C GLN A 73 -8.18 -23.17 15.49
N GLN A 74 -7.37 -24.06 16.07
CA GLN A 74 -7.38 -25.50 15.81
C GLN A 74 -7.91 -26.36 16.96
N ALA A 75 -8.09 -25.81 18.17
CA ALA A 75 -8.46 -26.58 19.35
C ALA A 75 -9.64 -25.98 20.11
N ASP A 76 -10.77 -26.67 20.05
CA ASP A 76 -11.76 -26.62 21.13
C ASP A 76 -11.16 -27.21 22.42
N GLY A 77 -10.77 -26.36 23.35
CA GLY A 77 -11.05 -26.60 24.75
C GLY A 77 -10.11 -27.39 25.64
N GLN A 78 -8.77 -27.46 25.47
CA GLN A 78 -7.87 -27.78 26.59
C GLN A 78 -6.55 -27.01 26.53
N MET A 79 -6.40 -26.05 27.44
CA MET A 79 -5.17 -25.27 27.63
C MET A 79 -4.17 -26.08 28.46
N LEU A 80 -3.30 -26.82 27.78
CA LEU A 80 -1.98 -27.15 28.31
C LEU A 80 -1.01 -26.16 27.67
N ALA A 81 -0.16 -25.50 28.48
CA ALA A 81 0.90 -24.65 27.95
C ALA A 81 1.77 -25.49 26.98
N PRO A 82 1.85 -25.13 25.70
CA PRO A 82 2.63 -25.94 24.77
C PRO A 82 4.09 -25.94 25.21
N PRO A 83 4.81 -27.07 25.07
CA PRO A 83 6.27 -27.10 25.26
C PRO A 83 6.92 -26.05 24.36
N ALA A 84 8.00 -25.45 24.83
CA ALA A 84 8.75 -24.49 24.03
C ALA A 84 9.07 -25.15 22.66
N PRO A 85 8.81 -24.45 21.53
CA PRO A 85 9.10 -25.03 20.24
C PRO A 85 10.59 -25.37 20.14
N PRO A 86 10.95 -26.50 19.51
CA PRO A 86 12.36 -26.88 19.33
C PRO A 86 13.09 -25.78 18.57
N GLU A 87 14.36 -25.58 18.93
CA GLU A 87 15.20 -24.60 18.23
C GLU A 87 15.34 -24.95 16.74
N LEU A 88 15.32 -23.93 15.89
CA LEU A 88 15.56 -24.09 14.46
C LEU A 88 17.03 -24.44 14.22
N SER A 89 17.29 -25.46 13.42
CA SER A 89 18.62 -25.70 12.86
C SER A 89 19.08 -24.49 12.04
N GLU A 90 20.38 -24.39 11.78
CA GLU A 90 20.92 -23.30 10.96
C GLU A 90 20.31 -23.23 9.56
N ALA A 91 20.10 -24.38 8.92
CA ALA A 91 19.45 -24.48 7.62
C ALA A 91 17.98 -24.01 7.66
N GLU A 92 17.22 -24.42 8.68
CA GLU A 92 15.84 -23.98 8.87
C GLU A 92 15.74 -22.48 9.15
N ARG A 93 16.65 -21.96 9.98
CA ARG A 93 16.74 -20.53 10.28
C ARG A 93 17.04 -19.71 9.02
N SER A 94 18.01 -20.17 8.21
CA SER A 94 18.37 -19.53 6.95
C SER A 94 17.21 -19.53 5.95
N LEU A 95 16.47 -20.64 5.84
CA LEU A 95 15.29 -20.73 4.98
C LEU A 95 14.18 -19.78 5.47
N SER A 96 13.87 -19.82 6.76
CA SER A 96 12.86 -18.90 7.34
C SER A 96 13.24 -17.44 7.13
N ALA A 97 14.50 -17.08 7.32
CA ALA A 97 15.01 -15.73 7.09
C ALA A 97 14.87 -15.29 5.63
N ALA A 98 15.18 -16.16 4.67
CA ALA A 98 15.01 -15.88 3.26
C ALA A 98 13.53 -15.65 2.89
N LEU A 99 12.62 -16.51 3.38
CA LEU A 99 11.18 -16.36 3.13
C LEU A 99 10.61 -15.10 3.78
N MET A 100 11.00 -14.80 5.03
CA MET A 100 10.56 -13.58 5.72
C MET A 100 11.12 -12.31 5.08
N ARG A 101 12.33 -12.35 4.49
CA ARG A 101 12.90 -11.22 3.73
C ARG A 101 12.08 -10.96 2.47
N VAL A 102 11.65 -12.00 1.77
CA VAL A 102 10.77 -11.86 0.61
C VAL A 102 9.45 -11.21 1.02
N ASN A 103 8.84 -11.65 2.13
CA ASN A 103 7.61 -11.02 2.64
C ASN A 103 7.85 -9.55 2.98
N HIS A 104 8.93 -9.23 3.70
CA HIS A 104 9.28 -7.85 4.04
C HIS A 104 9.44 -6.94 2.80
N VAL A 105 10.03 -7.44 1.71
CA VAL A 105 10.10 -6.71 0.43
C VAL A 105 8.71 -6.53 -0.17
N GLY A 106 7.84 -7.53 -0.04
CA GLY A 106 6.43 -7.42 -0.43
C GLY A 106 5.74 -6.22 0.23
N GLU A 107 5.90 -6.07 1.56
CA GLU A 107 5.31 -4.95 2.33
C GLU A 107 5.89 -3.59 1.91
N ILE A 108 7.20 -3.52 1.62
CA ILE A 108 7.84 -2.32 1.03
C ILE A 108 7.17 -1.96 -0.30
N CYS A 109 6.91 -2.95 -1.15
CA CYS A 109 6.26 -2.76 -2.45
C CYS A 109 4.79 -2.36 -2.30
N ALA A 110 4.04 -2.97 -1.38
CA ALA A 110 2.64 -2.66 -1.13
C ALA A 110 2.45 -1.22 -0.64
N GLN A 111 3.24 -0.78 0.34
CA GLN A 111 3.21 0.61 0.82
C GLN A 111 3.55 1.60 -0.30
N ALA A 112 4.56 1.31 -1.12
CA ALA A 112 4.94 2.15 -2.25
C ALA A 112 3.81 2.24 -3.30
N LEU A 113 3.19 1.10 -3.63
CA LEU A 113 2.10 1.00 -4.58
C LEU A 113 0.90 1.85 -4.11
N TYR A 114 0.42 1.64 -2.89
CA TYR A 114 -0.69 2.38 -2.31
C TYR A 114 -0.41 3.88 -2.22
N THR A 115 0.80 4.27 -1.82
CA THR A 115 1.21 5.68 -1.78
C THR A 115 1.18 6.32 -3.18
N GLY A 116 1.67 5.61 -4.20
CA GLY A 116 1.62 6.05 -5.59
C GLY A 116 0.20 6.19 -6.13
N GLN A 117 -0.66 5.22 -5.85
CA GLN A 117 -2.08 5.23 -6.22
C GLN A 117 -2.86 6.35 -5.51
N ALA A 118 -2.63 6.55 -4.22
CA ALA A 118 -3.25 7.64 -3.45
C ALA A 118 -2.85 9.01 -4.01
N LEU A 119 -1.57 9.20 -4.37
CA LEU A 119 -1.09 10.44 -4.99
C LEU A 119 -1.72 10.66 -6.38
N ALA A 120 -2.00 9.61 -7.13
CA ALA A 120 -2.58 9.67 -8.46
C ALA A 120 -4.09 9.95 -8.46
N SER A 121 -4.83 9.44 -7.48
CA SER A 121 -6.29 9.54 -7.38
C SER A 121 -6.75 10.98 -7.15
N GLN A 122 -7.93 11.31 -7.69
CA GLN A 122 -8.62 12.59 -7.44
C GLN A 122 -9.77 12.41 -6.43
N ASP A 123 -10.12 11.18 -6.08
CA ASP A 123 -11.18 10.88 -5.11
C ASP A 123 -10.63 10.88 -3.67
N PRO A 124 -11.04 11.82 -2.80
CA PRO A 124 -10.59 11.87 -1.41
C PRO A 124 -10.99 10.63 -0.61
N ALA A 125 -12.13 10.01 -0.93
CA ALA A 125 -12.59 8.82 -0.23
C ALA A 125 -11.71 7.61 -0.57
N LEU A 126 -11.32 7.45 -1.84
CA LEU A 126 -10.39 6.42 -2.25
C LEU A 126 -9.00 6.64 -1.64
N ARG A 127 -8.48 7.88 -1.65
CA ARG A 127 -7.22 8.19 -0.96
C ARG A 127 -7.24 7.76 0.49
N ALA A 128 -8.29 8.11 1.24
CA ALA A 128 -8.40 7.74 2.65
C ALA A 128 -8.41 6.21 2.85
N LYS A 129 -8.95 5.44 1.90
CA LYS A 129 -8.92 3.97 1.93
C LYS A 129 -7.53 3.41 1.65
N LEU A 130 -6.83 3.94 0.65
CA LEU A 130 -5.46 3.55 0.34
C LEU A 130 -4.49 3.92 1.49
N ASP A 131 -4.67 5.10 2.10
CA ASP A 131 -3.90 5.50 3.28
C ASP A 131 -4.19 4.61 4.50
N ALA A 132 -5.42 4.10 4.64
CA ALA A 132 -5.76 3.13 5.68
C ALA A 132 -5.06 1.79 5.43
N ALA A 133 -5.08 1.28 4.20
CA ALA A 133 -4.35 0.08 3.82
C ALA A 133 -2.84 0.23 4.09
N CYS A 134 -2.22 1.34 3.69
CA CYS A 134 -0.81 1.63 4.03
C CYS A 134 -0.50 1.53 5.53
N ARG A 135 -1.44 1.92 6.40
CA ARG A 135 -1.23 1.79 7.86
C ARG A 135 -1.27 0.33 8.31
N GLU A 136 -2.12 -0.50 7.72
CA GLU A 136 -2.18 -1.94 7.99
C GLU A 136 -0.91 -2.64 7.51
N GLU A 137 -0.40 -2.26 6.33
CA GLU A 137 0.90 -2.74 5.83
C GLU A 137 2.08 -2.36 6.74
N THR A 138 1.95 -1.28 7.51
CA THR A 138 2.96 -0.93 8.52
C THR A 138 3.03 -1.96 9.64
N ASP A 139 1.91 -2.60 10.00
CA ASP A 139 1.91 -3.71 10.95
C ASP A 139 2.70 -4.91 10.39
N HIS A 140 2.40 -5.30 9.14
CA HIS A 140 3.10 -6.39 8.45
C HIS A 140 4.60 -6.11 8.30
N LEU A 141 4.94 -4.89 7.92
CA LEU A 141 6.34 -4.45 7.81
C LEU A 141 7.07 -4.55 9.14
N SER A 142 6.41 -4.15 10.23
CA SER A 142 6.97 -4.26 11.59
C SER A 142 7.16 -5.70 12.02
N TRP A 143 6.17 -6.57 11.81
CA TRP A 143 6.23 -7.98 12.18
C TRP A 143 7.30 -8.75 11.40
N THR A 144 7.40 -8.50 10.09
CA THR A 144 8.41 -9.13 9.23
C THR A 144 9.81 -8.66 9.58
N LEU A 145 10.01 -7.37 9.90
CA LEU A 145 11.30 -6.83 10.35
C LEU A 145 11.72 -7.45 11.70
N GLU A 146 10.82 -7.45 12.69
CA GLU A 146 11.10 -8.04 14.00
C GLU A 146 11.43 -9.54 13.88
N ARG A 147 10.70 -10.26 12.98
CA ARG A 147 10.99 -11.66 12.74
C ARG A 147 12.38 -11.87 12.08
N LEU A 148 12.77 -11.03 11.15
CA LEU A 148 14.11 -11.05 10.57
C LEU A 148 15.19 -10.83 11.64
N GLU A 149 15.00 -9.86 12.55
CA GLU A 149 15.89 -9.62 13.69
C GLU A 149 16.02 -10.88 14.58
N GLN A 150 14.89 -11.54 14.91
CA GLN A 150 14.88 -12.79 15.70
C GLN A 150 15.58 -13.96 14.99
N LEU A 151 15.58 -13.98 13.66
CA LEU A 151 16.27 -14.97 12.84
C LEU A 151 17.75 -14.64 12.60
N ASN A 152 18.28 -13.60 13.23
CA ASN A 152 19.62 -13.04 13.02
C ASN A 152 19.88 -12.68 11.54
N SER A 153 18.87 -12.09 10.89
CA SER A 153 18.90 -11.72 9.48
C SER A 153 18.56 -10.23 9.29
N ARG A 154 18.57 -9.78 8.06
CA ARG A 154 18.35 -8.37 7.69
C ARG A 154 17.36 -8.23 6.54
N PRO A 155 16.72 -7.06 6.38
CA PRO A 155 15.98 -6.70 5.17
C PRO A 155 16.84 -6.69 3.91
N SER A 156 16.20 -6.70 2.75
CA SER A 156 16.89 -6.60 1.47
C SER A 156 17.57 -5.24 1.31
N LEU A 157 18.80 -5.24 0.78
CA LEU A 157 19.53 -4.01 0.43
C LEU A 157 18.91 -3.28 -0.76
N LEU A 158 18.07 -3.95 -1.54
CA LEU A 158 17.41 -3.37 -2.72
C LEU A 158 16.04 -2.75 -2.41
N ASN A 159 15.65 -2.66 -1.13
CA ASN A 159 14.38 -2.03 -0.74
C ASN A 159 14.14 -0.65 -1.37
N PRO A 160 15.12 0.27 -1.49
CA PRO A 160 14.90 1.55 -2.16
C PRO A 160 14.53 1.41 -3.65
N ILE A 161 15.10 0.42 -4.34
CA ILE A 161 14.80 0.15 -5.75
C ILE A 161 13.40 -0.46 -5.88
N TRP A 162 13.06 -1.42 -5.03
CA TRP A 162 11.73 -2.03 -4.99
C TRP A 162 10.65 -0.99 -4.68
N TYR A 163 10.90 -0.13 -3.69
CA TYR A 163 9.99 0.97 -3.37
C TYR A 163 9.78 1.90 -4.56
N ALA A 164 10.85 2.40 -5.17
CA ALA A 164 10.78 3.35 -6.29
C ALA A 164 10.03 2.75 -7.50
N GLY A 165 10.31 1.48 -7.84
CA GLY A 165 9.63 0.77 -8.93
C GLY A 165 8.14 0.60 -8.65
N SER A 166 7.77 0.12 -7.47
CA SER A 166 6.37 -0.10 -7.08
C SER A 166 5.59 1.21 -6.97
N PHE A 167 6.20 2.27 -6.43
CA PHE A 167 5.61 3.61 -6.41
C PHE A 167 5.30 4.11 -7.83
N ALA A 168 6.27 4.00 -8.75
CA ALA A 168 6.08 4.43 -10.13
C ALA A 168 4.95 3.64 -10.82
N ILE A 169 4.86 2.33 -10.58
CA ILE A 169 3.78 1.49 -11.11
C ILE A 169 2.42 1.91 -10.52
N GLY A 170 2.32 2.10 -9.20
CA GLY A 170 1.09 2.53 -8.53
C GLY A 170 0.61 3.88 -9.02
N TYR A 171 1.53 4.85 -9.14
CA TYR A 171 1.23 6.17 -9.68
C TYR A 171 0.76 6.11 -11.14
N ALA A 172 1.43 5.33 -11.99
CA ALA A 172 1.05 5.15 -13.38
C ALA A 172 -0.31 4.47 -13.52
N ALA A 173 -0.57 3.42 -12.75
CA ALA A 173 -1.87 2.72 -12.73
C ALA A 173 -3.02 3.69 -12.41
N GLY A 174 -2.86 4.53 -11.38
CA GLY A 174 -3.85 5.54 -11.01
C GLY A 174 -4.01 6.66 -12.03
N LYS A 175 -2.91 7.15 -12.62
CA LYS A 175 -2.95 8.28 -13.58
C LYS A 175 -3.46 7.88 -14.96
N LEU A 176 -3.08 6.70 -15.45
CA LEU A 176 -3.41 6.24 -16.80
C LEU A 176 -4.69 5.43 -16.82
N GLY A 177 -4.93 4.64 -15.78
CA GLY A 177 -6.07 3.75 -15.68
C GLY A 177 -7.28 4.32 -14.94
N GLY A 178 -7.09 5.39 -14.17
CA GLY A 178 -8.10 5.94 -13.28
C GLY A 178 -8.39 5.01 -12.08
N ASP A 179 -9.29 5.43 -11.20
CA ASP A 179 -9.52 4.79 -9.91
C ASP A 179 -9.97 3.33 -10.02
N LYS A 180 -10.81 2.98 -10.99
CA LYS A 180 -11.31 1.60 -11.16
C LYS A 180 -10.21 0.63 -11.57
N LEU A 181 -9.35 0.99 -12.53
CA LEU A 181 -8.21 0.15 -12.93
C LEU A 181 -7.14 0.12 -11.86
N SER A 182 -6.93 1.24 -11.16
CA SER A 182 -6.05 1.31 -10.00
C SER A 182 -6.48 0.33 -8.91
N LEU A 183 -7.78 0.27 -8.58
CA LEU A 183 -8.35 -0.73 -7.66
C LEU A 183 -8.22 -2.16 -8.20
N GLY A 184 -8.38 -2.37 -9.52
CA GLY A 184 -8.14 -3.67 -10.16
C GLY A 184 -6.70 -4.13 -9.98
N PHE A 185 -5.75 -3.20 -10.03
CA PHE A 185 -4.35 -3.47 -9.76
C PHE A 185 -4.12 -3.90 -8.30
N VAL A 186 -4.81 -3.26 -7.34
CA VAL A 186 -4.80 -3.69 -5.92
C VAL A 186 -5.31 -5.12 -5.81
N VAL A 187 -6.50 -5.42 -6.33
CA VAL A 187 -7.09 -6.77 -6.26
C VAL A 187 -6.11 -7.83 -6.77
N GLU A 188 -5.50 -7.60 -7.93
CA GLU A 188 -4.56 -8.56 -8.52
C GLU A 188 -3.28 -8.69 -7.69
N THR A 189 -2.76 -7.58 -7.15
CA THR A 189 -1.58 -7.61 -6.27
C THR A 189 -1.87 -8.47 -5.03
N GLU A 190 -2.99 -8.21 -4.34
CA GLU A 190 -3.34 -8.94 -3.12
C GLU A 190 -3.62 -10.43 -3.38
N ASN A 191 -4.26 -10.77 -4.50
CA ASN A 191 -4.45 -12.16 -4.89
C ASN A 191 -3.12 -12.88 -5.12
N GLN A 192 -2.15 -12.22 -5.75
CA GLN A 192 -0.81 -12.77 -5.96
C GLN A 192 -0.03 -12.89 -4.64
N VAL A 193 -0.14 -11.91 -3.75
CA VAL A 193 0.48 -11.94 -2.41
C VAL A 193 -0.14 -13.05 -1.58
N GLU A 194 -1.47 -13.19 -1.53
CA GLU A 194 -2.14 -14.28 -0.81
C GLU A 194 -1.66 -15.66 -1.29
N ALA A 195 -1.60 -15.87 -2.61
CA ALA A 195 -1.10 -17.11 -3.20
C ALA A 195 0.39 -17.36 -2.86
N HIS A 196 1.21 -16.30 -2.84
CA HIS A 196 2.60 -16.36 -2.45
C HIS A 196 2.77 -16.73 -0.98
N LEU A 197 2.02 -16.11 -0.07
CA LEU A 197 2.02 -16.40 1.37
C LEU A 197 1.55 -17.84 1.64
N ALA A 198 0.56 -18.36 0.89
CA ALA A 198 0.15 -19.76 0.95
C ALA A 198 1.31 -20.70 0.57
N GLY A 199 2.10 -20.36 -0.46
CA GLY A 199 3.31 -21.07 -0.84
C GLY A 199 4.38 -21.01 0.24
N HIS A 200 4.54 -19.89 0.93
CA HIS A 200 5.48 -19.76 2.06
C HIS A 200 5.07 -20.61 3.26
N MET A 201 3.76 -20.67 3.58
CA MET A 201 3.24 -21.55 4.65
C MET A 201 3.65 -23.01 4.47
N SER A 202 3.68 -23.51 3.25
CA SER A 202 4.09 -24.90 2.96
C SER A 202 5.61 -25.11 2.98
N ARG A 203 6.41 -24.07 2.78
CA ARG A 203 7.88 -24.11 2.73
C ARG A 203 8.56 -23.83 4.06
N LEU A 204 7.88 -23.07 4.94
CA LEU A 204 8.41 -22.78 6.29
C LEU A 204 8.59 -24.07 7.08
N PRO A 205 9.70 -24.20 7.85
CA PRO A 205 9.94 -25.35 8.71
C PRO A 205 8.76 -25.65 9.61
N ALA A 206 8.51 -26.93 9.88
CA ALA A 206 7.33 -27.37 10.66
C ALA A 206 7.29 -26.73 12.04
N ASN A 207 8.45 -26.57 12.66
CA ASN A 207 8.70 -26.01 13.99
C ASN A 207 8.81 -24.47 14.03
N ASP A 208 8.87 -23.78 12.88
CA ASP A 208 8.86 -22.30 12.83
C ASP A 208 7.43 -21.75 12.97
N LEU A 209 6.85 -21.99 14.13
CA LEU A 209 5.50 -21.54 14.43
C LEU A 209 5.38 -20.02 14.47
N ALA A 210 6.46 -19.30 14.81
CA ALA A 210 6.46 -17.84 14.87
C ALA A 210 6.32 -17.23 13.47
N SER A 211 7.13 -17.65 12.49
CA SER A 211 6.97 -17.18 11.11
C SER A 211 5.62 -17.59 10.51
N LYS A 212 5.16 -18.82 10.80
CA LYS A 212 3.85 -19.29 10.34
C LYS A 212 2.69 -18.45 10.89
N ALA A 213 2.75 -18.03 12.16
CA ALA A 213 1.72 -17.18 12.76
C ALA A 213 1.63 -15.82 12.05
N ILE A 214 2.79 -15.20 11.74
CA ILE A 214 2.85 -13.93 11.01
C ILE A 214 2.27 -14.12 9.60
N VAL A 215 2.73 -15.11 8.85
CA VAL A 215 2.31 -15.35 7.46
C VAL A 215 0.81 -15.69 7.38
N ALA A 216 0.27 -16.43 8.36
CA ALA A 216 -1.15 -16.74 8.41
C ALA A 216 -2.02 -15.48 8.62
N GLN A 217 -1.59 -14.57 9.51
CA GLN A 217 -2.30 -13.32 9.73
C GLN A 217 -2.23 -12.42 8.50
N MET A 218 -1.03 -12.20 7.93
CA MET A 218 -0.84 -11.44 6.69
C MET A 218 -1.76 -11.96 5.59
N LYS A 219 -1.76 -13.27 5.33
CA LYS A 219 -2.65 -13.89 4.33
C LYS A 219 -4.12 -13.55 4.54
N THR A 220 -4.60 -13.51 5.80
CA THR A 220 -5.98 -13.15 6.13
C THR A 220 -6.27 -11.69 5.82
N ASP A 221 -5.33 -10.81 6.12
CA ASP A 221 -5.44 -9.37 5.91
C ASP A 221 -5.42 -9.05 4.40
N GLU A 222 -4.53 -9.66 3.60
CA GLU A 222 -4.46 -9.45 2.14
C GLU A 222 -5.77 -9.89 1.44
N ALA A 223 -6.34 -11.02 1.85
CA ALA A 223 -7.65 -11.42 1.36
C ALA A 223 -8.75 -10.40 1.71
N ALA A 224 -8.62 -9.66 2.82
CA ALA A 224 -9.55 -8.59 3.18
C ALA A 224 -9.32 -7.34 2.33
N HIS A 225 -8.08 -6.97 2.04
CA HIS A 225 -7.72 -5.86 1.15
C HIS A 225 -8.26 -6.09 -0.26
N ALA A 226 -8.06 -7.28 -0.84
CA ALA A 226 -8.63 -7.64 -2.14
C ALA A 226 -10.16 -7.46 -2.17
N ARG A 227 -10.85 -7.99 -1.15
CA ARG A 227 -12.32 -7.84 -1.04
C ARG A 227 -12.77 -6.40 -0.88
N MET A 228 -12.03 -5.58 -0.15
CA MET A 228 -12.29 -4.14 0.02
C MET A 228 -12.18 -3.44 -1.33
N ALA A 229 -11.11 -3.65 -2.08
CA ALA A 229 -10.91 -3.05 -3.40
C ALA A 229 -12.00 -3.47 -4.40
N GLN A 230 -12.43 -4.74 -4.37
CA GLN A 230 -13.55 -5.23 -5.18
C GLN A 230 -14.86 -4.50 -4.86
N LYS A 231 -15.19 -4.33 -3.57
CA LYS A 231 -16.39 -3.59 -3.12
C LYS A 231 -16.38 -2.11 -3.52
N LEU A 232 -15.20 -1.51 -3.67
CA LEU A 232 -15.03 -0.14 -4.16
C LEU A 232 -15.16 -0.03 -5.70
N GLY A 233 -15.43 -1.12 -6.40
CA GLY A 233 -15.69 -1.12 -7.84
C GLY A 233 -14.44 -1.32 -8.69
N ALA A 234 -13.49 -2.11 -8.21
CA ALA A 234 -12.32 -2.51 -8.99
C ALA A 234 -12.71 -3.09 -10.34
N ALA A 235 -12.05 -2.63 -11.41
CA ALA A 235 -12.20 -3.22 -12.74
C ALA A 235 -11.30 -4.45 -12.85
N GLU A 236 -11.76 -5.46 -13.58
CA GLU A 236 -10.93 -6.62 -13.87
C GLU A 236 -9.78 -6.23 -14.81
N LEU A 237 -8.56 -6.66 -14.47
CA LEU A 237 -7.38 -6.40 -15.29
C LEU A 237 -7.31 -7.40 -16.46
N PRO A 238 -6.85 -6.95 -17.64
CA PRO A 238 -6.58 -7.85 -18.76
C PRO A 238 -5.51 -8.91 -18.40
N GLU A 239 -5.68 -10.14 -18.86
CA GLU A 239 -4.76 -11.25 -18.61
C GLU A 239 -3.28 -10.95 -18.92
N PRO A 240 -2.91 -10.23 -20.00
CA PRO A 240 -1.51 -9.87 -20.23
C PRO A 240 -0.91 -9.01 -19.11
N VAL A 241 -1.72 -8.13 -18.51
CA VAL A 241 -1.29 -7.29 -17.37
C VAL A 241 -1.05 -8.15 -16.13
N LYS A 242 -2.00 -9.04 -15.80
CA LYS A 242 -1.85 -9.97 -14.67
C LYS A 242 -0.59 -10.84 -14.82
N ARG A 243 -0.31 -11.36 -16.01
CA ARG A 243 0.89 -12.14 -16.32
C ARG A 243 2.17 -11.32 -16.14
N LEU A 244 2.19 -10.07 -16.59
CA LEU A 244 3.33 -9.18 -16.43
C LEU A 244 3.59 -8.89 -14.93
N MET A 245 2.53 -8.63 -14.15
CA MET A 245 2.61 -8.47 -12.71
C MET A 245 3.23 -9.72 -12.05
N GLY A 246 2.72 -10.91 -12.38
CA GLY A 246 3.26 -12.17 -11.85
C GLY A 246 4.71 -12.43 -12.25
N ALA A 247 5.12 -12.07 -13.47
CA ALA A 247 6.52 -12.16 -13.90
C ALA A 247 7.43 -11.20 -13.12
N SER A 248 6.99 -9.95 -12.93
CA SER A 248 7.71 -8.96 -12.13
C SER A 248 7.83 -9.39 -10.66
N ALA A 249 6.76 -9.92 -10.07
CA ALA A 249 6.77 -10.48 -8.72
C ALA A 249 7.76 -11.65 -8.58
N LYS A 250 7.83 -12.55 -9.57
CA LYS A 250 8.82 -13.65 -9.57
C LYS A 250 10.27 -13.15 -9.58
N VAL A 251 10.57 -12.12 -10.36
CA VAL A 251 11.92 -11.51 -10.38
C VAL A 251 12.23 -10.92 -9.00
N MET A 252 11.33 -10.11 -8.45
CA MET A 252 11.50 -9.49 -7.14
C MET A 252 11.70 -10.54 -6.03
N THR A 253 10.83 -11.56 -5.95
CA THR A 253 10.88 -12.59 -4.91
C THR A 253 12.13 -13.45 -5.04
N SER A 254 12.58 -13.77 -6.26
CA SER A 254 13.81 -14.54 -6.50
C SER A 254 15.04 -13.75 -6.05
N VAL A 255 15.12 -12.45 -6.32
CA VAL A 255 16.24 -11.59 -5.90
C VAL A 255 16.21 -11.40 -4.39
N ALA A 256 15.06 -11.05 -3.81
CA ALA A 256 14.88 -10.78 -2.38
C ALA A 256 15.18 -12.03 -1.51
N HIS A 257 15.04 -13.23 -2.05
CA HIS A 257 15.38 -14.47 -1.36
C HIS A 257 16.87 -14.54 -1.02
N HIS A 258 17.72 -13.92 -1.82
CA HIS A 258 19.19 -14.01 -1.69
C HIS A 258 19.86 -12.76 -1.14
N ILE A 259 19.26 -11.57 -1.34
CA ILE A 259 19.93 -10.28 -1.04
C ILE A 259 19.16 -9.47 0.00
#